data_5650c485e61ad852efcb970a73c103a4
#
_entry.id   5650c485e61ad852efcb970a73c103a4
#
_cell.length_a   1.000
_cell.length_b   1.000
_cell.length_c   1.000
_cell.angle_alpha   90.00
_cell.angle_beta   90.00
_cell.angle_gamma   90.00
#
_symmetry.space_group_name_H-M   'P 1'
#
loop_
_entity.id
_entity.type
_entity.pdbx_description
1 polymer ?
#
loop_
_entity_poly.entity_id
_entity_poly.type
_entity_poly.pdbx_seq_one_letter_code
_entity_poly.pdbx_strand_id
1 'polypeptide(L)'
;MYEEIFNQIRSAANKRNLKDSTIHAYCTSVAHFLNHTAKDIDALTTDDVDIFLTEKKLSGISPETYNHYHSGIRFFYKKILKRNWDDDDIPRMKRDRKLPTMLTKTEISAILDATPNLKHKAMIATMYSGGLRVSEVTHLH
;
A
#
# COMPACT_ATOMS: atom_id res chain seq x y z
N MET A 1 16.29 -6.17 14.44
CA MET A 1 15.92 -7.57 14.64
C MET A 1 15.62 -8.29 13.32
N TYR A 2 14.90 -7.70 12.34
CA TYR A 2 14.48 -8.37 11.09
C TYR A 2 15.24 -7.90 9.84
N GLU A 3 16.44 -7.31 9.97
CA GLU A 3 17.15 -6.68 8.86
C GLU A 3 17.50 -7.67 7.74
N GLU A 4 17.88 -8.89 8.09
CA GLU A 4 18.18 -9.94 7.11
C GLU A 4 16.96 -10.30 6.27
N ILE A 5 15.77 -10.41 6.90
CA ILE A 5 14.50 -10.68 6.20
C ILE A 5 14.17 -9.54 5.25
N PHE A 6 14.33 -8.29 5.70
CA PHE A 6 14.06 -7.13 4.85
C PHE A 6 15.00 -7.07 3.65
N ASN A 7 16.26 -7.43 3.83
CA ASN A 7 17.23 -7.53 2.73
C ASN A 7 16.82 -8.62 1.73
N GLN A 8 16.34 -9.77 2.21
CA GLN A 8 15.81 -10.83 1.35
C GLN A 8 14.55 -10.36 0.59
N ILE A 9 13.63 -9.65 1.26
CA ILE A 9 12.44 -9.07 0.62
C ILE A 9 12.85 -8.07 -0.46
N ARG A 10 13.77 -7.13 -0.16
CA ARG A 10 14.29 -6.14 -1.12
C ARG A 10 14.92 -6.84 -2.32
N SER A 11 15.78 -7.82 -2.10
CA SER A 11 16.42 -8.59 -3.17
C SER A 11 15.41 -9.32 -4.06
N ALA A 12 14.45 -10.02 -3.46
CA ALA A 12 13.42 -10.76 -4.21
C ALA A 12 12.47 -9.83 -4.97
N ALA A 13 12.19 -8.65 -4.42
CA ALA A 13 11.33 -7.64 -5.03
C ALA A 13 12.03 -6.90 -6.18
N ASN A 14 13.32 -6.57 -6.03
CA ASN A 14 14.14 -5.93 -7.06
C ASN A 14 14.29 -6.84 -8.30
N LYS A 15 14.47 -8.14 -8.11
CA LYS A 15 14.46 -9.13 -9.22
C LYS A 15 13.17 -9.12 -10.04
N ARG A 16 12.08 -8.55 -9.49
CA ARG A 16 10.76 -8.41 -10.14
C ARG A 16 10.47 -6.99 -10.59
N ASN A 17 11.46 -6.10 -10.49
CA ASN A 17 11.33 -4.69 -10.82
C ASN A 17 10.16 -4.00 -10.11
N LEU A 18 9.93 -4.34 -8.82
CA LEU A 18 8.92 -3.67 -8.00
C LEU A 18 9.43 -2.28 -7.59
N LYS A 19 8.52 -1.32 -7.51
CA LYS A 19 8.82 0.05 -7.08
C LYS A 19 9.25 0.07 -5.61
N ASP A 20 10.16 0.97 -5.25
CA ASP A 20 10.66 1.13 -3.88
C ASP A 20 9.55 1.35 -2.86
N SER A 21 8.50 2.10 -3.23
CA SER A 21 7.31 2.29 -2.38
C SER A 21 6.59 0.98 -2.06
N THR A 22 6.52 0.05 -3.04
CA THR A 22 5.93 -1.28 -2.85
C THR A 22 6.81 -2.14 -1.94
N ILE A 23 8.13 -2.08 -2.14
CA ILE A 23 9.11 -2.81 -1.33
C ILE A 23 9.03 -2.35 0.12
N HIS A 24 8.99 -1.03 0.34
CA HIS A 24 8.83 -0.44 1.67
C HIS A 24 7.53 -0.90 2.34
N ALA A 25 6.40 -0.86 1.62
CA ALA A 25 5.11 -1.33 2.11
C ALA A 25 5.14 -2.81 2.50
N TYR A 26 5.83 -3.66 1.73
CA TYR A 26 5.97 -5.08 2.05
C TYR A 26 6.80 -5.30 3.32
N CYS A 27 7.95 -4.62 3.45
CA CYS A 27 8.78 -4.70 4.66
C CYS A 27 7.99 -4.23 5.89
N THR A 28 7.26 -3.12 5.80
CA THR A 28 6.41 -2.61 6.88
C THR A 28 5.32 -3.60 7.27
N SER A 29 4.63 -4.19 6.29
CA SER A 29 3.57 -5.19 6.54
C SER A 29 4.13 -6.42 7.26
N VAL A 30 5.28 -6.91 6.84
CA VAL A 30 5.95 -8.06 7.45
C VAL A 30 6.46 -7.72 8.85
N ALA A 31 7.02 -6.52 9.06
CA ALA A 31 7.43 -6.06 10.39
C ALA A 31 6.26 -6.04 11.39
N HIS A 32 5.11 -5.50 10.99
CA HIS A 32 3.91 -5.50 11.83
C HIS A 32 3.43 -6.91 12.18
N PHE A 33 3.44 -7.82 11.20
CA PHE A 33 3.06 -9.20 11.39
C PHE A 33 4.00 -9.93 12.36
N LEU A 34 5.31 -9.85 12.14
CA LEU A 34 6.31 -10.51 12.98
C LEU A 34 6.32 -9.98 14.42
N ASN A 35 6.15 -8.66 14.60
CA ASN A 35 6.04 -8.07 15.93
C ASN A 35 4.75 -8.48 16.65
N HIS A 36 3.67 -8.69 15.92
CA HIS A 36 2.40 -9.13 16.48
C HIS A 36 2.45 -10.58 16.95
N THR A 37 2.97 -11.48 16.11
CA THR A 37 3.04 -12.91 16.45
C THR A 37 4.08 -13.21 17.51
N ALA A 38 5.18 -12.45 17.56
CA ALA A 38 6.32 -12.64 18.47
C ALA A 38 6.87 -14.08 18.47
N LYS A 39 6.71 -14.80 17.35
CA LYS A 39 7.17 -16.19 17.16
C LYS A 39 8.47 -16.22 16.34
N ASP A 40 9.20 -17.29 16.50
CA ASP A 40 10.31 -17.62 15.61
C ASP A 40 9.78 -17.88 14.19
N ILE A 41 10.56 -17.49 13.18
CA ILE A 41 10.16 -17.56 11.76
C ILE A 41 9.83 -18.98 11.34
N ASP A 42 10.56 -19.94 11.87
CA ASP A 42 10.35 -21.37 11.56
C ASP A 42 9.05 -21.91 12.14
N ALA A 43 8.57 -21.32 13.24
CA ALA A 43 7.32 -21.68 13.91
C ALA A 43 6.08 -20.96 13.37
N LEU A 44 6.23 -20.03 12.39
CA LEU A 44 5.12 -19.32 11.79
C LEU A 44 4.25 -20.28 10.96
N THR A 45 2.94 -20.11 11.05
CA THR A 45 1.94 -20.88 10.28
C THR A 45 1.01 -19.95 9.50
N THR A 46 0.21 -20.51 8.61
CA THR A 46 -0.85 -19.76 7.90
C THR A 46 -1.95 -19.30 8.87
N ASP A 47 -2.20 -20.06 9.93
CA ASP A 47 -3.17 -19.68 10.98
C ASP A 47 -2.76 -18.40 11.71
N ASP A 48 -1.46 -18.19 11.93
CA ASP A 48 -0.94 -16.93 12.51
C ASP A 48 -1.24 -15.73 11.61
N VAL A 49 -1.21 -15.94 10.29
CA VAL A 49 -1.57 -14.89 9.33
C VAL A 49 -3.06 -14.59 9.37
N ASP A 50 -3.89 -15.63 9.41
CA ASP A 50 -5.35 -15.46 9.47
C ASP A 50 -5.76 -14.74 10.76
N ILE A 51 -5.21 -15.13 11.91
CA ILE A 51 -5.43 -14.45 13.19
C ILE A 51 -5.05 -12.96 13.07
N PHE A 52 -3.84 -12.67 12.61
CA PHE A 52 -3.37 -11.29 12.47
C PHE A 52 -4.28 -10.45 11.54
N LEU A 53 -4.62 -10.98 10.38
CA LEU A 53 -5.45 -10.27 9.41
C LEU A 53 -6.89 -10.11 9.91
N THR A 54 -7.43 -11.10 10.61
CA THR A 54 -8.77 -11.03 11.24
C THR A 54 -8.81 -9.96 12.31
N GLU A 55 -7.82 -9.88 13.20
CA GLU A 55 -7.73 -8.82 14.20
C GLU A 55 -7.62 -7.43 13.57
N LYS A 56 -6.80 -7.30 12.51
CA LYS A 56 -6.72 -6.05 11.73
C LYS A 56 -8.07 -5.66 11.13
N LYS A 57 -8.81 -6.61 10.59
CA LYS A 57 -10.16 -6.39 10.07
C LYS A 57 -11.11 -5.93 11.16
N LEU A 58 -11.09 -6.58 12.33
CA LEU A 58 -11.94 -6.23 13.48
C LEU A 58 -11.59 -4.84 14.06
N SER A 59 -10.34 -4.40 13.92
CA SER A 59 -9.94 -3.03 14.31
C SER A 59 -10.47 -1.94 13.37
N GLY A 60 -11.22 -2.29 12.32
CA GLY A 60 -11.89 -1.34 11.43
C GLY A 60 -10.98 -0.70 10.38
N ILE A 61 -9.85 -1.31 10.05
CA ILE A 61 -9.00 -0.80 8.94
C ILE A 61 -9.71 -0.89 7.60
N SER A 62 -9.33 0.00 6.67
CA SER A 62 -9.88 -0.01 5.32
C SER A 62 -9.51 -1.28 4.54
N PRO A 63 -10.35 -1.71 3.56
CA PRO A 63 -10.01 -2.83 2.68
C PRO A 63 -8.68 -2.66 1.95
N GLU A 64 -8.29 -1.41 1.63
CA GLU A 64 -7.00 -1.09 1.02
C GLU A 64 -5.86 -1.44 1.98
N THR A 65 -5.95 -1.00 3.23
CA THR A 65 -4.94 -1.25 4.26
C THR A 65 -4.82 -2.75 4.55
N TYR A 66 -5.96 -3.44 4.68
CA TYR A 66 -5.97 -4.90 4.83
C TYR A 66 -5.25 -5.59 3.67
N ASN A 67 -5.57 -5.21 2.43
CA ASN A 67 -4.98 -5.78 1.23
C ASN A 67 -3.48 -5.45 1.09
N HIS A 68 -3.00 -4.36 1.68
CA HIS A 68 -1.58 -4.07 1.79
C HIS A 68 -0.87 -5.07 2.71
N TYR A 69 -1.41 -5.31 3.91
CA TYR A 69 -0.90 -6.35 4.82
C TYR A 69 -0.89 -7.72 4.16
N HIS A 70 -2.04 -8.13 3.59
CA HIS A 70 -2.18 -9.40 2.88
C HIS A 70 -1.11 -9.57 1.80
N SER A 71 -0.89 -8.54 0.95
CA SER A 71 0.06 -8.63 -0.16
C SER A 71 1.50 -8.76 0.30
N GLY A 72 1.91 -8.01 1.33
CA GLY A 72 3.26 -8.06 1.89
C GLY A 72 3.54 -9.39 2.57
N ILE A 73 2.61 -9.88 3.39
CA ILE A 73 2.75 -11.16 4.10
C ILE A 73 2.73 -12.33 3.10
N ARG A 74 1.82 -12.30 2.10
CA ARG A 74 1.79 -13.30 1.03
C ARG A 74 3.10 -13.36 0.25
N PHE A 75 3.68 -12.19 -0.06
CA PHE A 75 4.98 -12.12 -0.71
C PHE A 75 6.08 -12.77 0.15
N PHE A 76 6.10 -12.46 1.44
CA PHE A 76 7.03 -13.04 2.41
C PHE A 76 6.92 -14.57 2.46
N TYR A 77 5.70 -15.11 2.66
CA TYR A 77 5.47 -16.56 2.69
C TYR A 77 5.89 -17.25 1.40
N LYS A 78 5.43 -16.75 0.25
CA LYS A 78 5.69 -17.41 -1.05
C LYS A 78 7.12 -17.24 -1.55
N LYS A 79 7.78 -16.11 -1.28
CA LYS A 79 9.06 -15.77 -1.91
C LYS A 79 10.26 -15.91 -0.97
N ILE A 80 10.07 -15.66 0.30
CA ILE A 80 11.15 -15.75 1.29
C ILE A 80 11.11 -17.10 2.00
N LEU A 81 9.98 -17.43 2.63
CA LEU A 81 9.84 -18.69 3.34
C LEU A 81 9.64 -19.90 2.41
N LYS A 82 9.25 -19.66 1.15
CA LYS A 82 8.93 -20.70 0.15
C LYS A 82 7.87 -21.70 0.65
N ARG A 83 6.92 -21.19 1.43
CA ARG A 83 5.82 -21.97 1.99
C ARG A 83 4.58 -21.85 1.11
N ASN A 84 3.68 -22.82 1.22
CA ASN A 84 2.38 -22.79 0.57
C ASN A 84 1.55 -21.64 1.12
N TRP A 85 0.72 -21.10 0.24
CA TRP A 85 -0.24 -20.05 0.53
C TRP A 85 -1.50 -20.36 -0.26
N ASP A 86 -2.60 -20.54 0.44
CA ASP A 86 -3.90 -20.71 -0.19
C ASP A 86 -4.61 -19.35 -0.21
N ASP A 87 -5.01 -18.92 -1.40
CA ASP A 87 -5.73 -17.66 -1.59
C ASP A 87 -7.23 -17.80 -1.23
N ASP A 88 -7.75 -19.04 -1.11
CA ASP A 88 -9.12 -19.32 -0.67
C ASP A 88 -9.23 -19.32 0.85
N ASP A 89 -8.20 -19.83 1.56
CA ASP A 89 -8.15 -19.79 3.03
C ASP A 89 -7.90 -18.38 3.56
N ILE A 90 -7.04 -17.62 2.89
CA ILE A 90 -6.69 -16.23 3.28
C ILE A 90 -7.04 -15.28 2.14
N PRO A 91 -8.33 -14.95 1.96
CA PRO A 91 -8.78 -14.13 0.84
C PRO A 91 -8.47 -12.65 1.06
N ARG A 92 -8.39 -11.93 -0.05
CA ARG A 92 -8.37 -10.47 -0.04
C ARG A 92 -9.74 -9.89 0.32
N MET A 93 -9.76 -8.75 0.99
CA MET A 93 -11.00 -8.01 1.17
C MET A 93 -11.47 -7.40 -0.16
N LYS A 94 -12.77 -7.56 -0.43
CA LYS A 94 -13.43 -6.88 -1.55
C LYS A 94 -13.38 -5.37 -1.33
N ARG A 95 -13.05 -4.63 -2.38
CA ARG A 95 -13.05 -3.16 -2.36
C ARG A 95 -14.34 -2.64 -2.95
N ASP A 96 -14.98 -1.72 -2.26
CA ASP A 96 -16.07 -0.95 -2.85
C ASP A 96 -15.46 0.09 -3.80
N ARG A 97 -15.82 0.02 -5.07
CA ARG A 97 -15.42 1.03 -6.05
C ARG A 97 -16.31 2.26 -5.87
N LYS A 98 -15.85 3.21 -5.06
CA LYS A 98 -16.45 4.53 -5.04
C LYS A 98 -15.93 5.31 -6.25
N LEU A 99 -16.86 5.85 -7.04
CA LEU A 99 -16.48 6.78 -8.10
C LEU A 99 -15.90 8.05 -7.47
N PRO A 100 -14.83 8.62 -8.04
CA PRO A 100 -14.31 9.90 -7.57
C PRO A 100 -15.37 10.98 -7.69
N THR A 101 -15.41 11.90 -6.73
CA THR A 101 -16.22 13.11 -6.84
C THR A 101 -15.65 13.99 -7.94
N MET A 102 -16.46 14.29 -8.96
CA MET A 102 -16.07 15.20 -10.03
C MET A 102 -16.39 16.63 -9.62
N LEU A 103 -15.36 17.50 -9.69
CA LEU A 103 -15.55 18.93 -9.44
C LEU A 103 -16.09 19.62 -10.69
N THR A 104 -17.02 20.54 -10.48
CA THR A 104 -17.54 21.41 -11.54
C THR A 104 -16.52 22.50 -11.90
N LYS A 105 -16.69 23.13 -13.07
CA LYS A 105 -15.84 24.26 -13.48
C LYS A 105 -15.91 25.43 -12.47
N THR A 106 -17.09 25.67 -11.88
CA THR A 106 -17.29 26.72 -10.88
C THR A 106 -16.51 26.44 -9.61
N GLU A 107 -16.51 25.19 -9.13
CA GLU A 107 -15.74 24.78 -7.96
C GLU A 107 -14.23 24.89 -8.21
N ILE A 108 -13.76 24.49 -9.37
CA ILE A 108 -12.35 24.65 -9.76
C ILE A 108 -11.96 26.14 -9.80
N SER A 109 -12.80 27.02 -10.36
CA SER A 109 -12.54 28.47 -10.35
C SER A 109 -12.43 29.00 -8.92
N ALA A 110 -13.37 28.61 -8.06
CA ALA A 110 -13.35 29.03 -6.65
C ALA A 110 -12.09 28.55 -5.91
N ILE A 111 -11.64 27.33 -6.18
CA ILE A 111 -10.38 26.80 -5.62
C ILE A 111 -9.17 27.63 -6.09
N LEU A 112 -9.12 27.93 -7.38
CA LEU A 112 -8.04 28.76 -7.94
C LEU A 112 -8.05 30.18 -7.35
N ASP A 113 -9.21 30.78 -7.18
CA ASP A 113 -9.34 32.14 -6.61
C ASP A 113 -8.97 32.15 -5.12
N ALA A 114 -9.33 31.10 -4.39
CA ALA A 114 -8.97 30.94 -2.97
C ALA A 114 -7.48 30.57 -2.74
N THR A 115 -6.70 30.29 -3.81
CA THR A 115 -5.30 29.93 -3.72
C THR A 115 -4.39 31.15 -3.94
N PRO A 116 -3.85 31.76 -2.88
CA PRO A 116 -3.05 33.01 -3.01
C PRO A 116 -1.66 32.75 -3.57
N ASN A 117 -1.08 31.56 -3.36
CA ASN A 117 0.25 31.24 -3.83
C ASN A 117 0.21 30.91 -5.34
N LEU A 118 0.92 31.73 -6.14
CA LEU A 118 0.94 31.62 -7.59
C LEU A 118 1.47 30.26 -8.08
N LYS A 119 2.48 29.71 -7.40
CA LYS A 119 3.04 28.38 -7.74
C LYS A 119 2.00 27.27 -7.54
N HIS A 120 1.30 27.29 -6.41
CA HIS A 120 0.25 26.31 -6.13
C HIS A 120 -0.93 26.49 -7.09
N LYS A 121 -1.31 27.73 -7.39
CA LYS A 121 -2.36 28.03 -8.36
C LYS A 121 -2.02 27.49 -9.75
N ALA A 122 -0.79 27.69 -10.22
CA ALA A 122 -0.30 27.16 -11.48
C ALA A 122 -0.31 25.63 -11.49
N MET A 123 0.13 24.97 -10.39
CA MET A 123 0.10 23.50 -10.29
C MET A 123 -1.34 22.96 -10.39
N ILE A 124 -2.30 23.54 -9.66
CA ILE A 124 -3.71 23.14 -9.70
C ILE A 124 -4.29 23.34 -11.12
N ALA A 125 -4.03 24.48 -11.75
CA ALA A 125 -4.48 24.76 -13.10
C ALA A 125 -3.90 23.76 -14.12
N THR A 126 -2.62 23.42 -14.01
CA THR A 126 -1.94 22.43 -14.86
C THR A 126 -2.53 21.03 -14.65
N MET A 127 -2.78 20.62 -13.40
CA MET A 127 -3.43 19.34 -13.08
C MET A 127 -4.82 19.26 -13.72
N TYR A 128 -5.61 20.32 -13.59
CA TYR A 128 -6.96 20.32 -14.12
C TYR A 128 -6.99 20.33 -15.67
N SER A 129 -6.17 21.17 -16.30
CA SER A 129 -6.14 21.28 -17.77
C SER A 129 -5.50 20.06 -18.47
N GLY A 130 -4.47 19.48 -17.86
CA GLY A 130 -3.72 18.34 -18.40
C GLY A 130 -4.19 16.98 -17.91
N GLY A 131 -5.10 16.91 -16.96
CA GLY A 131 -5.52 15.65 -16.33
C GLY A 131 -4.38 14.95 -15.57
N LEU A 132 -3.39 15.72 -15.10
CA LEU A 132 -2.18 15.20 -14.46
C LEU A 132 -2.40 14.89 -12.99
N ARG A 133 -1.71 13.83 -12.52
CA ARG A 133 -1.65 13.52 -11.08
C ARG A 133 -0.70 14.48 -10.37
N VAL A 134 -0.88 14.67 -9.06
CA VAL A 134 0.02 15.50 -8.24
C VAL A 134 1.48 15.12 -8.42
N SER A 135 1.79 13.82 -8.40
CA SER A 135 3.15 13.31 -8.60
C SER A 135 3.73 13.65 -9.99
N GLU A 136 2.90 13.73 -11.02
CA GLU A 136 3.33 14.06 -12.37
C GLU A 136 3.66 15.56 -12.45
N VAL A 137 2.80 16.41 -11.87
CA VAL A 137 3.03 17.86 -11.85
C VAL A 137 4.27 18.25 -11.04
N THR A 138 4.52 17.57 -9.93
CA THR A 138 5.71 17.86 -9.10
C THR A 138 7.02 17.47 -9.73
N HIS A 139 7.01 16.66 -10.78
CA HIS A 139 8.18 16.25 -11.57
C HIS A 139 8.29 16.95 -12.94
N LEU A 140 7.42 17.91 -13.23
CA LEU A 140 7.59 18.78 -14.42
C LEU A 140 8.78 19.72 -14.20
N HIS A 141 9.70 19.71 -15.15
CA HIS A 141 10.88 20.58 -15.20
C HIS A 141 10.64 21.77 -16.11
#